data_668a9b717c4eedefd839df42b6b7a6ce
#
_entry.id   668a9b717c4eedefd839df42b6b7a6ce
#
_cell.length_a   1.000
_cell.length_b   1.000
_cell.length_c   1.000
_cell.angle_alpha   90.00
_cell.angle_beta   90.00
_cell.angle_gamma   90.00
#
_symmetry.space_group_name_H-M   'P 1'
#
loop_
_entity.id
_entity.type
_entity.pdbx_description
1 polymer ?
#
loop_
_entity_poly.entity_id
_entity_poly.type
_entity_poly.pdbx_seq_one_letter_code
_entity_poly.pdbx_strand_id
1 'polypeptide(L)'
;MESLPKSFSKTLLALSLGLILLGVFAPFPKVPKQHSVPLVFHFTEHYARFIPTILSVAIPLIQRDVIGLFQVANASIATTLLTHTTKRALNHVTINDQRLGERPYGGNFNMPSGHSSMVGLAVVFLMHRYSFKKYFWLLPLVPLTMLARIYLDMHTIGAVLTGLGVGMLCVSLFTSPKKLN
;
A
#
# COMPACT_ATOMS: atom_id res chain seq x y z
N MET A 1 13.55 -4.50 23.78
CA MET A 1 12.65 -4.05 22.69
C MET A 1 11.39 -4.88 22.78
N GLU A 2 10.28 -4.30 23.20
CA GLU A 2 9.02 -5.02 23.37
C GLU A 2 8.50 -5.50 22.00
N SER A 3 8.13 -6.78 21.93
CA SER A 3 7.36 -7.31 20.82
C SER A 3 6.02 -6.60 20.78
N LEU A 4 5.59 -6.18 19.60
CA LEU A 4 4.27 -5.56 19.43
C LEU A 4 3.20 -6.53 19.94
N PRO A 5 2.23 -6.07 20.74
CA PRO A 5 1.21 -6.93 21.32
C PRO A 5 0.32 -7.56 20.23
N LYS A 6 -0.27 -8.73 20.52
CA LYS A 6 -1.25 -9.40 19.63
C LYS A 6 -2.41 -8.48 19.21
N SER A 7 -2.71 -7.45 20.02
CA SER A 7 -3.68 -6.40 19.68
C SER A 7 -3.28 -5.59 18.44
N PHE A 8 -1.99 -5.39 18.17
CA PHE A 8 -1.52 -4.63 17.01
C PHE A 8 -1.91 -5.30 15.69
N SER A 9 -1.82 -6.63 15.60
CA SER A 9 -2.24 -7.36 14.40
C SER A 9 -3.75 -7.23 14.13
N LYS A 10 -4.58 -7.23 15.18
CA LYS A 10 -6.04 -7.03 15.07
C LYS A 10 -6.35 -5.59 14.65
N THR A 11 -5.67 -4.61 15.22
CA THR A 11 -5.80 -3.20 14.84
C THR A 11 -5.37 -2.97 13.38
N LEU A 12 -4.26 -3.57 12.96
CA LEU A 12 -3.78 -3.49 11.57
C LEU A 12 -4.81 -4.10 10.60
N LEU A 13 -5.40 -5.25 10.95
CA LEU A 13 -6.46 -5.87 10.16
C LEU A 13 -7.69 -4.95 10.06
N ALA A 14 -8.15 -4.40 11.18
CA ALA A 14 -9.32 -3.50 11.20
C ALA A 14 -9.07 -2.23 10.37
N LEU A 15 -7.89 -1.61 10.51
CA LEU A 15 -7.50 -0.44 9.73
C LEU A 15 -7.42 -0.75 8.23
N SER A 16 -6.86 -1.90 7.85
CA SER A 16 -6.76 -2.29 6.45
C SER A 16 -8.13 -2.50 5.81
N LEU A 17 -9.05 -3.18 6.51
CA LEU A 17 -10.42 -3.34 6.05
C LEU A 17 -11.16 -2.01 5.98
N GLY A 18 -10.99 -1.15 6.99
CA GLY A 18 -11.57 0.20 6.99
C GLY A 18 -11.12 1.04 5.79
N LEU A 19 -9.82 1.01 5.46
CA LEU A 19 -9.28 1.71 4.27
C LEU A 19 -9.83 1.15 2.96
N ILE A 20 -9.98 -0.17 2.85
CA ILE A 20 -10.58 -0.80 1.67
C ILE A 20 -12.04 -0.38 1.51
N LEU A 21 -12.83 -0.50 2.57
CA LEU A 21 -14.24 -0.10 2.55
C LEU A 21 -14.40 1.39 2.25
N LEU A 22 -13.62 2.24 2.92
CA LEU A 22 -13.63 3.68 2.67
C LEU A 22 -13.29 3.99 1.21
N GLY A 23 -12.23 3.38 0.67
CA GLY A 23 -11.79 3.62 -0.70
C GLY A 23 -12.79 3.14 -1.76
N VAL A 24 -13.54 2.07 -1.47
CA VAL A 24 -14.53 1.51 -2.41
C VAL A 24 -15.87 2.25 -2.35
N PHE A 25 -16.33 2.62 -1.15
CA PHE A 25 -17.71 3.10 -0.96
C PHE A 25 -17.83 4.61 -0.75
N ALA A 26 -16.78 5.31 -0.33
CA ALA A 26 -16.86 6.74 -0.14
C ALA A 26 -16.84 7.51 -1.48
N PRO A 27 -17.76 8.49 -1.66
CA PRO A 27 -17.82 9.29 -2.88
C PRO A 27 -16.73 10.37 -2.88
N PHE A 28 -15.51 10.00 -3.27
CA PHE A 28 -14.42 10.96 -3.39
C PHE A 28 -14.58 11.86 -4.61
N PRO A 29 -14.34 13.18 -4.48
CA PRO A 29 -14.38 14.09 -5.61
C PRO A 29 -13.28 13.77 -6.62
N LYS A 30 -13.55 14.03 -7.91
CA LYS A 30 -12.49 14.02 -8.93
C LYS A 30 -11.51 15.15 -8.63
N VAL A 31 -10.24 14.82 -8.53
CA VAL A 31 -9.17 15.83 -8.43
C VAL A 31 -9.02 16.50 -9.81
N PRO A 32 -8.99 17.83 -9.89
CA PRO A 32 -8.79 18.53 -11.17
C PRO A 32 -7.48 18.10 -11.84
N LYS A 33 -7.49 18.05 -13.18
CA LYS A 33 -6.30 17.73 -13.95
C LYS A 33 -5.18 18.72 -13.65
N GLN A 34 -4.01 18.19 -13.37
CA GLN A 34 -2.85 19.02 -13.07
C GLN A 34 -2.16 19.44 -14.38
N HIS A 35 -2.03 20.74 -14.61
CA HIS A 35 -1.29 21.29 -15.75
C HIS A 35 0.23 21.24 -15.55
N SER A 36 0.67 21.29 -14.28
CA SER A 36 2.07 21.12 -13.89
C SER A 36 2.15 20.24 -12.65
N VAL A 37 2.97 19.20 -12.72
CA VAL A 37 3.18 18.28 -11.59
C VAL A 37 4.48 18.65 -10.89
N PRO A 38 4.49 18.93 -9.58
CA PRO A 38 5.69 19.25 -8.83
C PRO A 38 6.76 18.15 -8.97
N LEU A 39 8.03 18.55 -9.08
CA LEU A 39 9.18 17.64 -9.26
C LEU A 39 9.25 16.53 -8.20
N VAL A 40 8.83 16.83 -6.97
CA VAL A 40 8.79 15.86 -5.87
C VAL A 40 7.94 14.63 -6.20
N PHE A 41 6.83 14.79 -6.93
CA PHE A 41 5.98 13.65 -7.31
C PHE A 41 6.59 12.83 -8.44
N HIS A 42 7.28 13.47 -9.40
CA HIS A 42 8.08 12.75 -10.41
C HIS A 42 9.23 11.98 -9.76
N PHE A 43 9.96 12.61 -8.85
CA PHE A 43 11.03 11.94 -8.10
C PHE A 43 10.50 10.76 -7.28
N THR A 44 9.35 10.94 -6.62
CA THR A 44 8.70 9.87 -5.84
C THR A 44 8.31 8.70 -6.74
N GLU A 45 7.71 8.97 -7.90
CA GLU A 45 7.28 7.95 -8.85
C GLU A 45 8.45 7.13 -9.39
N HIS A 46 9.58 7.77 -9.68
CA HIS A 46 10.70 7.10 -10.33
C HIS A 46 11.73 6.52 -9.35
N TYR A 47 11.81 7.06 -8.11
CA TYR A 47 12.89 6.70 -7.17
C TYR A 47 12.40 6.42 -5.75
N ALA A 48 11.76 7.38 -5.08
CA ALA A 48 11.54 7.32 -3.64
C ALA A 48 10.63 6.16 -3.21
N ARG A 49 9.64 5.79 -4.01
CA ARG A 49 8.72 4.67 -3.74
C ARG A 49 9.41 3.31 -3.67
N PHE A 50 10.58 3.17 -4.27
CA PHE A 50 11.35 1.91 -4.23
C PHE A 50 12.12 1.74 -2.92
N ILE A 51 12.41 2.83 -2.19
CA ILE A 51 13.17 2.77 -0.93
C ILE A 51 12.55 1.78 0.06
N PRO A 52 11.26 1.87 0.43
CA PRO A 52 10.66 0.91 1.34
C PRO A 52 10.68 -0.52 0.80
N THR A 53 10.44 -0.70 -0.48
CA THR A 53 10.43 -2.02 -1.13
C THR A 53 11.81 -2.68 -1.07
N ILE A 54 12.87 -1.94 -1.39
CA ILE A 54 14.25 -2.43 -1.30
C ILE A 54 14.58 -2.78 0.15
N LEU A 55 14.25 -1.89 1.11
CA LEU A 55 14.52 -2.12 2.53
C LEU A 55 13.74 -3.31 3.08
N SER A 56 12.52 -3.57 2.60
CA SER A 56 11.71 -4.72 3.05
C SER A 56 12.33 -6.07 2.70
N VAL A 57 13.22 -6.12 1.72
CA VAL A 57 14.01 -7.31 1.36
C VAL A 57 15.43 -7.24 1.96
N ALA A 58 16.09 -6.09 1.88
CA ALA A 58 17.46 -5.92 2.33
C ALA A 58 17.61 -6.12 3.86
N ILE A 59 16.66 -5.61 4.66
CA ILE A 59 16.73 -5.73 6.12
C ILE A 59 16.67 -7.19 6.59
N PRO A 60 15.72 -8.03 6.15
CA PRO A 60 15.75 -9.47 6.44
C PRO A 60 17.05 -10.15 6.01
N LEU A 61 17.57 -9.83 4.82
CA LEU A 61 18.84 -10.39 4.34
C LEU A 61 20.01 -10.03 5.25
N ILE A 62 20.19 -8.76 5.57
CA ILE A 62 21.26 -8.26 6.45
C ILE A 62 21.16 -8.90 7.86
N GLN A 63 19.93 -9.07 8.36
CA GLN A 63 19.68 -9.66 9.67
C GLN A 63 19.63 -11.18 9.65
N ARG A 64 19.91 -11.85 8.52
CA ARG A 64 19.80 -13.29 8.32
C ARG A 64 18.45 -13.84 8.78
N ASP A 65 17.39 -13.06 8.59
CA ASP A 65 16.04 -13.40 9.01
C ASP A 65 15.30 -14.15 7.90
N VAL A 66 15.56 -15.44 7.78
CA VAL A 66 14.96 -16.33 6.77
C VAL A 66 13.45 -16.32 6.86
N ILE A 67 12.88 -16.33 8.08
CA ILE A 67 11.42 -16.25 8.26
C ILE A 67 10.89 -14.93 7.74
N GLY A 68 11.59 -13.82 7.99
CA GLY A 68 11.23 -12.49 7.45
C GLY A 68 11.23 -12.44 5.93
N LEU A 69 12.22 -13.10 5.29
CA LEU A 69 12.25 -13.21 3.82
C LEU A 69 11.04 -13.98 3.28
N PHE A 70 10.71 -15.14 3.86
CA PHE A 70 9.51 -15.89 3.47
C PHE A 70 8.23 -15.08 3.70
N GLN A 71 8.12 -14.36 4.80
CA GLN A 71 6.95 -13.54 5.11
C GLN A 71 6.78 -12.39 4.12
N VAL A 72 7.83 -11.62 3.81
CA VAL A 72 7.73 -10.53 2.84
C VAL A 72 7.47 -11.05 1.43
N ALA A 73 8.05 -12.19 1.05
CA ALA A 73 7.78 -12.81 -0.25
C ALA A 73 6.31 -13.23 -0.36
N ASN A 74 5.77 -13.96 0.61
CA ASN A 74 4.37 -14.39 0.62
C ASN A 74 3.41 -13.21 0.63
N ALA A 75 3.67 -12.18 1.47
CA ALA A 75 2.87 -10.98 1.51
C ALA A 75 2.91 -10.22 0.17
N SER A 76 4.07 -10.15 -0.49
CA SER A 76 4.24 -9.50 -1.80
C SER A 76 3.49 -10.25 -2.90
N ILE A 77 3.60 -11.58 -2.94
CA ILE A 77 2.86 -12.41 -3.89
C ILE A 77 1.35 -12.24 -3.68
N ALA A 78 0.88 -12.35 -2.44
CA ALA A 78 -0.53 -12.18 -2.11
C ALA A 78 -1.04 -10.77 -2.49
N THR A 79 -0.27 -9.73 -2.17
CA THR A 79 -0.61 -8.34 -2.53
C THR A 79 -0.70 -8.15 -4.04
N THR A 80 0.25 -8.70 -4.79
CA THR A 80 0.27 -8.61 -6.25
C THR A 80 -0.94 -9.34 -6.85
N LEU A 81 -1.17 -10.58 -6.44
CA LEU A 81 -2.31 -11.37 -6.92
C LEU A 81 -3.64 -10.70 -6.58
N LEU A 82 -3.83 -10.29 -5.32
CA LEU A 82 -5.05 -9.63 -4.88
C LEU A 82 -5.28 -8.30 -5.62
N THR A 83 -4.24 -7.47 -5.76
CA THR A 83 -4.32 -6.21 -6.49
C THR A 83 -4.71 -6.43 -7.96
N HIS A 84 -4.06 -7.36 -8.66
CA HIS A 84 -4.34 -7.57 -10.08
C HIS A 84 -5.67 -8.28 -10.34
N THR A 85 -6.06 -9.22 -9.50
CA THR A 85 -7.36 -9.90 -9.61
C THR A 85 -8.50 -8.94 -9.34
N THR A 86 -8.42 -8.18 -8.22
CA THR A 86 -9.43 -7.18 -7.86
C THR A 86 -9.52 -6.08 -8.92
N LYS A 87 -8.41 -5.64 -9.48
CA LYS A 87 -8.35 -4.64 -10.55
C LYS A 87 -9.13 -5.06 -11.79
N ARG A 88 -9.09 -6.34 -12.14
CA ARG A 88 -9.89 -6.90 -13.24
C ARG A 88 -11.36 -7.06 -12.86
N ALA A 89 -11.63 -7.59 -11.68
CA ALA A 89 -12.99 -7.80 -11.18
C ALA A 89 -13.77 -6.48 -11.04
N LEU A 90 -13.13 -5.42 -10.54
CA LEU A 90 -13.76 -4.13 -10.33
C LEU A 90 -13.78 -3.22 -11.56
N ASN A 91 -13.21 -3.64 -12.71
CA ASN A 91 -13.02 -2.76 -13.85
C ASN A 91 -14.33 -2.17 -14.41
N HIS A 92 -15.43 -2.92 -14.33
CA HIS A 92 -16.76 -2.53 -14.84
C HIS A 92 -17.79 -2.33 -13.73
N VAL A 93 -17.36 -2.41 -12.46
CA VAL A 93 -18.24 -2.21 -11.30
C VAL A 93 -18.46 -0.72 -11.07
N THR A 94 -19.73 -0.33 -10.90
CA THR A 94 -20.14 1.04 -10.57
C THR A 94 -20.75 1.06 -9.18
N ILE A 95 -20.29 1.97 -8.34
CA ILE A 95 -20.81 2.22 -6.98
C ILE A 95 -20.97 3.74 -6.83
N ASN A 96 -22.13 4.20 -6.36
CA ASN A 96 -22.44 5.62 -6.20
C ASN A 96 -22.13 6.44 -7.47
N ASP A 97 -22.58 5.95 -8.63
CA ASP A 97 -22.36 6.54 -9.96
C ASP A 97 -20.88 6.70 -10.38
N GLN A 98 -19.97 6.07 -9.65
CA GLN A 98 -18.54 6.04 -9.96
C GLN A 98 -18.12 4.65 -10.43
N ARG A 99 -17.60 4.54 -11.66
CA ARG A 99 -17.00 3.30 -12.15
C ARG A 99 -15.62 3.09 -11.52
N LEU A 100 -15.49 2.09 -10.67
CA LEU A 100 -14.29 1.84 -9.85
C LEU A 100 -13.03 1.58 -10.69
N GLY A 101 -13.19 0.98 -11.86
CA GLY A 101 -12.09 0.72 -12.79
C GLY A 101 -11.64 1.92 -13.62
N GLU A 102 -12.39 3.03 -13.62
CA GLU A 102 -12.09 4.20 -14.46
C GLU A 102 -11.05 5.11 -13.79
N ARG A 103 -10.00 5.44 -14.54
CA ARG A 103 -8.99 6.43 -14.12
C ARG A 103 -9.54 7.87 -14.25
N PRO A 104 -8.96 8.85 -13.55
CA PRO A 104 -9.50 10.20 -13.52
C PRO A 104 -9.75 10.85 -14.89
N TYR A 105 -8.90 10.58 -15.89
CA TYR A 105 -8.98 11.18 -17.24
C TYR A 105 -9.01 10.14 -18.35
N GLY A 106 -9.66 9.02 -18.08
CA GLY A 106 -9.84 7.94 -19.03
C GLY A 106 -8.85 6.80 -18.86
N GLY A 107 -9.25 5.64 -19.37
CA GLY A 107 -8.53 4.39 -19.19
C GLY A 107 -9.16 3.50 -18.13
N ASN A 108 -8.60 2.30 -18.00
CA ASN A 108 -9.11 1.23 -17.16
C ASN A 108 -8.15 0.85 -16.05
N PHE A 109 -8.57 -0.08 -15.20
CA PHE A 109 -7.75 -0.66 -14.14
C PHE A 109 -7.27 0.35 -13.09
N ASN A 110 -8.18 1.23 -12.66
CA ASN A 110 -7.89 2.22 -11.64
C ASN A 110 -7.72 1.59 -10.25
N MET A 111 -8.73 0.87 -9.75
CA MET A 111 -8.79 0.38 -8.37
C MET A 111 -8.48 -1.13 -8.28
N PRO A 112 -7.66 -1.52 -7.31
CA PRO A 112 -6.83 -0.74 -6.39
C PRO A 112 -5.51 -0.27 -7.01
N SER A 113 -4.85 0.75 -6.41
CA SER A 113 -3.54 1.23 -6.84
C SER A 113 -2.43 0.27 -6.43
N GLY A 114 -1.70 -0.29 -7.41
CA GLY A 114 -0.59 -1.22 -7.14
C GLY A 114 0.60 -0.56 -6.44
N HIS A 115 0.92 0.71 -6.76
CA HIS A 115 2.01 1.43 -6.09
C HIS A 115 1.70 1.69 -4.62
N SER A 116 0.45 2.08 -4.31
CA SER A 116 0.00 2.26 -2.93
C SER A 116 -0.02 0.93 -2.16
N SER A 117 -0.38 -0.18 -2.81
CA SER A 117 -0.34 -1.51 -2.18
C SER A 117 1.09 -1.90 -1.81
N MET A 118 2.04 -1.71 -2.71
CA MET A 118 3.44 -2.12 -2.49
C MET A 118 4.15 -1.25 -1.45
N VAL A 119 3.96 0.09 -1.48
CA VAL A 119 4.58 0.96 -0.47
C VAL A 119 3.96 0.71 0.91
N GLY A 120 2.64 0.51 0.99
CA GLY A 120 1.94 0.16 2.22
C GLY A 120 2.43 -1.15 2.81
N LEU A 121 2.51 -2.20 1.98
CA LEU A 121 3.09 -3.49 2.37
C LEU A 121 4.51 -3.30 2.93
N ALA A 122 5.40 -2.66 2.19
CA ALA A 122 6.82 -2.59 2.54
C ALA A 122 7.06 -1.81 3.85
N VAL A 123 6.43 -0.64 4.01
CA VAL A 123 6.55 0.18 5.21
C VAL A 123 5.96 -0.53 6.42
N VAL A 124 4.73 -1.06 6.27
CA VAL A 124 4.04 -1.72 7.39
C VAL A 124 4.71 -3.04 7.77
N PHE A 125 5.26 -3.80 6.80
CA PHE A 125 6.05 -5.00 7.08
C PHE A 125 7.27 -4.67 7.95
N LEU A 126 8.07 -3.66 7.59
CA LEU A 126 9.25 -3.29 8.37
C LEU A 126 8.89 -2.86 9.79
N MET A 127 7.82 -2.09 9.95
CA MET A 127 7.34 -1.64 11.25
C MET A 127 6.77 -2.80 12.08
N HIS A 128 5.99 -3.67 11.46
CA HIS A 128 5.33 -4.80 12.13
C HIS A 128 6.33 -5.89 12.54
N ARG A 129 7.23 -6.27 11.62
CA ARG A 129 8.16 -7.37 11.88
C ARG A 129 9.31 -6.97 12.79
N TYR A 130 9.88 -5.78 12.60
CA TYR A 130 11.10 -5.39 13.29
C TYR A 130 10.88 -4.36 14.39
N SER A 131 10.40 -3.17 14.07
CA SER A 131 10.08 -2.16 15.09
C SER A 131 9.41 -0.93 14.47
N PHE A 132 8.28 -0.51 15.04
CA PHE A 132 7.65 0.75 14.70
C PHE A 132 8.61 1.93 14.90
N LYS A 133 9.24 2.03 16.08
CA LYS A 133 10.14 3.14 16.43
C LYS A 133 11.35 3.25 15.51
N LYS A 134 11.83 2.12 14.97
CA LYS A 134 13.00 2.11 14.09
C LYS A 134 12.67 2.54 12.67
N TYR A 135 11.47 2.24 12.18
CA TYR A 135 11.10 2.42 10.77
C TYR A 135 9.98 3.44 10.53
N PHE A 136 9.52 4.16 11.58
CA PHE A 136 8.46 5.17 11.43
C PHE A 136 8.82 6.30 10.45
N TRP A 137 10.10 6.59 10.25
CA TRP A 137 10.57 7.59 9.30
C TRP A 137 10.25 7.26 7.83
N LEU A 138 9.86 6.02 7.54
CA LEU A 138 9.36 5.61 6.23
C LEU A 138 7.89 5.97 6.00
N LEU A 139 7.13 6.25 7.07
CA LEU A 139 5.70 6.58 6.96
C LEU A 139 5.40 7.71 5.98
N PRO A 140 6.16 8.82 5.91
CA PRO A 140 5.90 9.89 4.95
C PRO A 140 5.94 9.45 3.49
N LEU A 141 6.66 8.36 3.16
CA LEU A 141 6.73 7.84 1.79
C LEU A 141 5.39 7.21 1.34
N VAL A 142 4.54 6.80 2.28
CA VAL A 142 3.21 6.25 1.96
C VAL A 142 2.31 7.33 1.35
N PRO A 143 1.93 8.41 2.07
CA PRO A 143 1.10 9.46 1.48
C PRO A 143 1.80 10.15 0.30
N LEU A 144 3.12 10.29 0.32
CA LEU A 144 3.84 10.88 -0.81
C LEU A 144 3.69 10.05 -2.09
N THR A 145 3.79 8.72 -2.00
CA THR A 145 3.52 7.82 -3.13
C THR A 145 2.06 7.90 -3.57
N MET A 146 1.11 7.93 -2.63
CA MET A 146 -0.31 8.05 -2.94
C MET A 146 -0.62 9.36 -3.66
N LEU A 147 -0.09 10.48 -3.17
CA LEU A 147 -0.23 11.80 -3.79
C LEU A 147 0.41 11.83 -5.19
N ALA A 148 1.60 11.25 -5.36
CA ALA A 148 2.22 11.15 -6.68
C ALA A 148 1.29 10.46 -7.70
N ARG A 149 0.60 9.38 -7.28
CA ARG A 149 -0.36 8.68 -8.16
C ARG A 149 -1.59 9.50 -8.51
N ILE A 150 -2.04 10.37 -7.59
CA ILE A 150 -3.16 11.29 -7.80
C ILE A 150 -2.74 12.46 -8.72
N TYR A 151 -1.62 13.12 -8.39
CA TYR A 151 -1.14 14.28 -9.15
C TYR A 151 -0.65 13.92 -10.56
N LEU A 152 -0.24 12.67 -10.79
CA LEU A 152 0.08 12.16 -12.12
C LEU A 152 -1.15 11.63 -12.87
N ASP A 153 -2.36 11.89 -12.39
CA ASP A 153 -3.64 11.50 -12.99
C ASP A 153 -3.79 9.97 -13.22
N MET A 154 -3.05 9.17 -12.46
CA MET A 154 -3.02 7.72 -12.66
C MET A 154 -4.07 6.97 -11.85
N HIS A 155 -4.48 7.53 -10.69
CA HIS A 155 -5.41 6.89 -9.78
C HIS A 155 -6.31 7.89 -9.05
N THR A 156 -7.54 7.47 -8.72
CA THR A 156 -8.44 8.22 -7.84
C THR A 156 -8.02 8.09 -6.38
N ILE A 157 -8.54 8.97 -5.52
CA ILE A 157 -8.33 8.91 -4.06
C ILE A 157 -8.78 7.54 -3.51
N GLY A 158 -9.97 7.06 -3.92
CA GLY A 158 -10.46 5.74 -3.51
C GLY A 158 -9.51 4.61 -3.91
N ALA A 159 -8.92 4.68 -5.13
CA ALA A 159 -8.01 3.65 -5.61
C ALA A 159 -6.70 3.58 -4.80
N VAL A 160 -6.13 4.72 -4.38
CA VAL A 160 -4.90 4.72 -3.56
C VAL A 160 -5.16 4.27 -2.13
N LEU A 161 -6.31 4.63 -1.53
CA LEU A 161 -6.72 4.16 -0.20
C LEU A 161 -6.97 2.65 -0.19
N THR A 162 -7.73 2.14 -1.17
CA THR A 162 -7.95 0.69 -1.33
C THR A 162 -6.63 -0.03 -1.53
N GLY A 163 -5.73 0.52 -2.34
CA GLY A 163 -4.39 -0.05 -2.54
C GLY A 163 -3.60 -0.14 -1.24
N LEU A 164 -3.53 0.93 -0.47
CA LEU A 164 -2.89 0.94 0.85
C LEU A 164 -3.49 -0.14 1.77
N GLY A 165 -4.83 -0.20 1.85
CA GLY A 165 -5.53 -1.20 2.64
C GLY A 165 -5.19 -2.64 2.22
N VAL A 166 -5.09 -2.94 0.91
CA VAL A 166 -4.69 -4.26 0.39
C VAL A 166 -3.27 -4.63 0.84
N GLY A 167 -2.30 -3.72 0.73
CA GLY A 167 -0.94 -3.96 1.19
C GLY A 167 -0.87 -4.24 2.69
N MET A 168 -1.54 -3.42 3.50
CA MET A 168 -1.64 -3.60 4.96
C MET A 168 -2.34 -4.90 5.34
N LEU A 169 -3.40 -5.29 4.63
CA LEU A 169 -4.13 -6.54 4.85
C LEU A 169 -3.20 -7.75 4.67
N CYS A 170 -2.45 -7.78 3.58
CA CYS A 170 -1.51 -8.88 3.33
C CYS A 170 -0.41 -8.95 4.41
N VAL A 171 0.08 -7.81 4.91
CA VAL A 171 1.00 -7.82 6.05
C VAL A 171 0.35 -8.41 7.28
N SER A 172 -0.89 -8.02 7.61
CA SER A 172 -1.59 -8.52 8.80
C SER A 172 -1.85 -10.04 8.77
N LEU A 173 -2.00 -10.61 7.57
CA LEU A 173 -2.29 -12.03 7.37
C LEU A 173 -1.03 -12.90 7.27
N PHE A 174 0.03 -12.40 6.64
CA PHE A 174 1.20 -13.21 6.28
C PHE A 174 2.45 -12.90 7.09
N THR A 175 2.40 -11.95 8.03
CA THR A 175 3.59 -11.57 8.79
C THR A 175 3.36 -11.62 10.30
N SER A 176 4.45 -11.77 11.03
CA SER A 176 4.48 -11.74 12.49
C SER A 176 5.72 -10.96 12.98
N PRO A 177 5.67 -10.39 14.18
CA PRO A 177 6.84 -9.77 14.79
C PRO A 177 8.02 -10.76 14.91
N LYS A 178 9.24 -10.26 14.69
CA LYS A 178 10.46 -11.04 14.91
C LYS A 178 10.60 -11.31 16.41
N LYS A 179 10.63 -12.60 16.79
CA LYS A 179 10.95 -12.95 18.17
C LYS A 179 12.41 -12.58 18.45
N LEU A 180 12.63 -11.92 19.56
CA LEU A 180 13.98 -11.66 20.07
C LEU A 180 14.44 -12.93 20.80
N ASN A 181 15.49 -13.52 20.32
CA ASN A 181 16.23 -14.54 21.07
C ASN A 181 17.18 -13.85 22.03
#